data_c0c4e5cfbd2d956580db160924023942
#
_entry.id   c0c4e5cfbd2d956580db160924023942
#
_cell.length_a   1.000
_cell.length_b   1.000
_cell.length_c   1.000
_cell.angle_alpha   90.00
_cell.angle_beta   90.00
_cell.angle_gamma   90.00
#
_symmetry.space_group_name_H-M   'P 1'
#
loop_
_entity.id
_entity.type
_entity.pdbx_description
1 polymer ?
#
loop_
_entity_poly.entity_id
_entity_poly.type
_entity_poly.pdbx_seq_one_letter_code
_entity_poly.pdbx_strand_id
1 'polypeptide(L)'
;MSAENIKVRENLSAPNGKAGSIDPVTVEVIRRRLTAIADQVDLNITRTAFSPLVYEYKDYAVGIVDVDGKLLCQCTSGLPLFVADVLGAAIRDGLEIYGKDGFHEGDIIISNHGGTIGQHLNNVAMYTPVFNPEGELAAFMLVVMHWLDVGGRVVGSITKYSSDIFQEGIQFRTVKLYSRGEPVEEMFRMIRHNTRFPEEVGGDIASQVGGCLMGRDELVQLIGRYGSDVFRGAVEIMWRQSEAEARAVIREIPDGTYEASAFLDDDGMHEGQTIPLAVKVIIAGDEMTVDLSGVADETTTTINSTRSGGGETVARLAFRYLVMPQGQASEGTFRPLTLELPEGKIVSASANSAKGHYNAPLPTLVDLVIRALSGAIPERVAAGHYGTFSTVRFVGKRPDSGALFQCSDSGFGGWGALCDEDGPGPFRTNCHGDTRLIPVEVQEATYPIIIDKFELRTDSGGAGQFRGGLGLARDYQVLADCTLFTTFDRTKCPPWGLDGGGPALPGSVIIEAVDGALRPSLKDAMSVKAGELVRVTTGGGGGYGKPELRPVNTVREDVLRGYVSREAALSAYGVQLDEKLDFVERRTPSPS
;
A
#
# COMPACT_ATOMS: atom_id res chain seq x y z
N MET A 1 -16.33 -15.24 -24.78
CA MET A 1 -14.99 -15.78 -25.11
C MET A 1 -15.01 -16.10 -26.59
N SER A 2 -14.38 -15.28 -27.41
CA SER A 2 -14.37 -15.43 -28.87
C SER A 2 -13.29 -16.42 -29.30
N ALA A 3 -13.47 -17.02 -30.49
CA ALA A 3 -12.57 -18.04 -31.07
C ALA A 3 -11.12 -17.59 -31.31
N GLU A 4 -10.82 -16.29 -31.17
CA GLU A 4 -9.46 -15.73 -31.29
C GLU A 4 -8.59 -16.00 -30.07
N ASN A 5 -9.17 -16.17 -28.88
CA ASN A 5 -8.42 -16.49 -27.66
C ASN A 5 -7.85 -17.93 -27.63
N ILE A 6 -8.26 -18.78 -28.58
CA ILE A 6 -7.77 -20.16 -28.66
C ILE A 6 -6.47 -20.24 -29.50
N LYS A 7 -6.26 -19.32 -30.46
CA LYS A 7 -5.09 -19.35 -31.35
C LYS A 7 -3.78 -18.88 -30.72
N VAL A 8 -3.83 -18.08 -29.65
CA VAL A 8 -2.61 -17.63 -28.93
C VAL A 8 -1.95 -18.77 -28.14
N ARG A 9 -2.69 -19.85 -27.86
CA ARG A 9 -2.16 -21.01 -27.11
C ARG A 9 -1.31 -21.99 -27.95
N GLU A 10 -1.34 -21.92 -29.27
CA GLU A 10 -0.67 -22.93 -30.12
C GLU A 10 0.80 -22.59 -30.51
N ASN A 11 1.31 -21.38 -30.24
CA ASN A 11 2.66 -20.96 -30.67
C ASN A 11 3.74 -20.92 -29.59
N LEU A 12 3.49 -21.49 -28.40
CA LEU A 12 4.50 -21.62 -27.35
C LEU A 12 5.28 -22.95 -27.48
N SER A 13 5.96 -23.15 -28.60
CA SER A 13 6.92 -24.24 -28.74
C SER A 13 8.23 -23.89 -28.03
N ALA A 14 8.65 -24.75 -27.10
CA ALA A 14 9.85 -24.63 -26.30
C ALA A 14 11.13 -24.63 -27.17
N PRO A 15 12.19 -23.89 -26.77
CA PRO A 15 13.52 -24.10 -27.32
C PRO A 15 14.12 -25.44 -26.84
N ASN A 16 14.83 -26.08 -27.72
CA ASN A 16 15.40 -27.42 -27.61
C ASN A 16 16.23 -27.67 -26.32
N GLY A 17 15.70 -28.46 -25.43
CA GLY A 17 16.37 -29.15 -24.35
C GLY A 17 15.46 -30.22 -23.80
N LYS A 18 15.92 -31.46 -23.62
CA LYS A 18 15.18 -32.64 -23.16
C LYS A 18 14.58 -32.43 -21.75
N ALA A 19 13.55 -31.61 -21.63
CA ALA A 19 12.57 -31.66 -20.54
C ALA A 19 11.24 -32.00 -21.19
N GLY A 20 10.63 -33.11 -20.82
CA GLY A 20 9.28 -33.46 -21.27
C GLY A 20 8.37 -32.24 -20.99
N SER A 21 7.51 -31.90 -21.95
CA SER A 21 6.59 -30.75 -21.80
C SER A 21 5.75 -30.95 -20.55
N ILE A 22 5.90 -30.06 -19.56
CA ILE A 22 5.08 -30.10 -18.35
C ILE A 22 3.62 -29.86 -18.80
N ASP A 23 2.73 -30.74 -18.38
CA ASP A 23 1.31 -30.62 -18.68
C ASP A 23 0.75 -29.27 -18.19
N PRO A 24 0.05 -28.51 -19.04
CA PRO A 24 -0.54 -27.23 -18.68
C PRO A 24 -1.46 -27.26 -17.46
N VAL A 25 -2.16 -28.39 -17.24
CA VAL A 25 -3.01 -28.59 -16.06
C VAL A 25 -2.15 -28.63 -14.79
N THR A 26 -1.01 -29.33 -14.84
CA THR A 26 -0.05 -29.38 -13.73
C THR A 26 0.50 -27.98 -13.41
N VAL A 27 0.84 -27.16 -14.40
CA VAL A 27 1.29 -25.77 -14.19
C VAL A 27 0.20 -24.95 -13.47
N GLU A 28 -1.06 -25.05 -13.92
CA GLU A 28 -2.15 -24.31 -13.29
C GLU A 28 -2.46 -24.82 -11.87
N VAL A 29 -2.38 -26.10 -11.61
CA VAL A 29 -2.52 -26.66 -10.25
C VAL A 29 -1.43 -26.13 -9.33
N ILE A 30 -0.17 -26.10 -9.76
CA ILE A 30 0.95 -25.54 -8.97
C ILE A 30 0.69 -24.05 -8.71
N ARG A 31 0.30 -23.27 -9.73
CA ARG A 31 -0.03 -21.83 -9.59
C ARG A 31 -1.09 -21.61 -8.51
N ARG A 32 -2.21 -22.35 -8.57
CA ARG A 32 -3.31 -22.21 -7.61
C ARG A 32 -2.92 -22.68 -6.21
N ARG A 33 -2.10 -23.71 -6.10
CA ARG A 33 -1.61 -24.18 -4.79
C ARG A 33 -0.67 -23.18 -4.15
N LEU A 34 0.23 -22.54 -4.89
CA LEU A 34 1.08 -21.47 -4.37
C LEU A 34 0.26 -20.33 -3.77
N THR A 35 -0.76 -19.84 -4.52
CA THR A 35 -1.67 -18.82 -4.01
C THR A 35 -2.44 -19.29 -2.77
N ALA A 36 -2.99 -20.52 -2.81
CA ALA A 36 -3.74 -21.08 -1.68
C ALA A 36 -2.87 -21.23 -0.41
N ILE A 37 -1.60 -21.56 -0.55
CA ILE A 37 -0.66 -21.61 0.59
C ILE A 37 -0.48 -20.21 1.19
N ALA A 38 -0.23 -19.20 0.37
CA ALA A 38 -0.09 -17.84 0.85
C ALA A 38 -1.38 -17.31 1.54
N ASP A 39 -2.56 -17.60 0.97
CA ASP A 39 -3.87 -17.24 1.53
C ASP A 39 -4.17 -17.98 2.84
N GLN A 40 -3.75 -19.24 2.98
CA GLN A 40 -3.88 -19.98 4.23
C GLN A 40 -3.01 -19.40 5.35
N VAL A 41 -1.78 -18.97 5.02
CA VAL A 41 -0.89 -18.28 5.96
C VAL A 41 -1.50 -16.95 6.37
N ASP A 42 -2.03 -16.15 5.42
CA ASP A 42 -2.76 -14.90 5.71
C ASP A 42 -3.91 -15.13 6.71
N LEU A 43 -4.74 -16.14 6.46
CA LEU A 43 -5.86 -16.47 7.35
C LEU A 43 -5.38 -16.94 8.74
N ASN A 44 -4.28 -17.70 8.80
CA ASN A 44 -3.70 -18.14 10.06
C ASN A 44 -3.20 -16.94 10.90
N ILE A 45 -2.43 -16.04 10.29
CA ILE A 45 -1.94 -14.82 10.94
C ILE A 45 -3.10 -13.98 11.48
N THR A 46 -4.14 -13.74 10.68
CA THR A 46 -5.35 -13.00 11.11
C THR A 46 -5.97 -13.60 12.39
N ARG A 47 -5.91 -14.92 12.57
CA ARG A 47 -6.53 -15.62 13.71
C ARG A 47 -5.63 -15.79 14.93
N THR A 48 -4.33 -15.64 14.77
CA THR A 48 -3.35 -15.91 15.83
C THR A 48 -2.58 -14.69 16.30
N ALA A 49 -2.68 -13.57 15.61
CA ALA A 49 -2.04 -12.31 15.98
C ALA A 49 -2.69 -11.69 17.24
N PHE A 50 -1.92 -10.86 17.92
CA PHE A 50 -2.28 -10.26 19.19
C PHE A 50 -2.69 -8.79 19.07
N SER A 51 -2.09 -8.04 18.14
CA SER A 51 -2.42 -6.62 17.99
C SER A 51 -3.58 -6.39 17.02
N PRO A 52 -4.52 -5.46 17.31
CA PRO A 52 -5.57 -5.07 16.37
C PRO A 52 -5.03 -4.55 15.03
N LEU A 53 -3.79 -4.03 15.02
CA LEU A 53 -3.11 -3.61 13.80
C LEU A 53 -2.89 -4.78 12.83
N VAL A 54 -2.70 -5.99 13.36
CA VAL A 54 -2.51 -7.20 12.54
C VAL A 54 -3.84 -7.92 12.29
N TYR A 55 -4.61 -8.26 13.33
CA TYR A 55 -5.78 -9.12 13.12
C TYR A 55 -7.02 -8.39 12.59
N GLU A 56 -7.19 -7.07 12.85
CA GLU A 56 -8.30 -6.26 12.32
C GLU A 56 -7.87 -5.44 11.10
N TYR A 57 -6.84 -4.63 11.26
CA TYR A 57 -6.37 -3.72 10.21
C TYR A 57 -5.65 -4.44 9.07
N LYS A 58 -4.98 -5.59 9.35
CA LYS A 58 -4.22 -6.41 8.41
C LYS A 58 -2.98 -5.72 7.83
N ASP A 59 -2.17 -5.09 8.69
CA ASP A 59 -0.93 -4.45 8.27
C ASP A 59 0.22 -5.47 8.15
N TYR A 60 0.06 -6.40 7.23
CA TYR A 60 1.05 -7.43 6.90
C TYR A 60 0.84 -7.96 5.47
N ALA A 61 1.80 -8.69 4.97
CA ALA A 61 1.70 -9.41 3.72
C ALA A 61 2.46 -10.73 3.77
N VAL A 62 1.97 -11.69 2.98
CA VAL A 62 2.55 -13.04 2.84
C VAL A 62 2.99 -13.23 1.40
N GLY A 63 4.18 -13.79 1.20
CA GLY A 63 4.69 -14.08 -0.13
C GLY A 63 5.62 -15.28 -0.17
N ILE A 64 5.79 -15.81 -1.36
CA ILE A 64 6.71 -16.89 -1.68
C ILE A 64 7.65 -16.38 -2.76
N VAL A 65 8.93 -16.53 -2.55
CA VAL A 65 9.96 -16.15 -3.53
C VAL A 65 10.89 -17.34 -3.82
N ASP A 66 11.53 -17.29 -4.97
CA ASP A 66 12.52 -18.29 -5.34
C ASP A 66 13.86 -18.11 -4.62
N VAL A 67 14.82 -18.97 -4.95
CA VAL A 67 16.18 -18.99 -4.39
C VAL A 67 17.05 -17.78 -4.77
N ASP A 68 16.58 -16.89 -5.62
CA ASP A 68 17.25 -15.67 -6.04
C ASP A 68 16.46 -14.39 -5.60
N GLY A 69 15.40 -14.55 -4.83
CA GLY A 69 14.55 -13.46 -4.33
C GLY A 69 13.54 -12.95 -5.36
N LYS A 70 13.16 -13.76 -6.36
CA LYS A 70 12.14 -13.43 -7.35
C LYS A 70 10.76 -13.88 -6.89
N LEU A 71 9.76 -13.04 -7.08
CA LEU A 71 8.40 -13.31 -6.62
C LEU A 71 7.74 -14.47 -7.39
N LEU A 72 7.37 -15.53 -6.66
CA LEU A 72 6.54 -16.63 -7.17
C LEU A 72 5.06 -16.29 -7.07
N CYS A 73 4.61 -15.91 -5.89
CA CYS A 73 3.26 -15.44 -5.61
C CYS A 73 3.18 -14.70 -4.28
N GLN A 74 2.05 -14.08 -4.04
CA GLN A 74 1.66 -13.43 -2.79
C GLN A 74 0.26 -13.87 -2.38
N CYS A 75 -0.14 -13.61 -1.12
CA CYS A 75 -1.54 -13.75 -0.72
C CYS A 75 -2.43 -12.74 -1.47
N THR A 76 -3.69 -13.10 -1.65
CA THR A 76 -4.64 -12.28 -2.41
C THR A 76 -4.87 -10.91 -1.77
N SER A 77 -4.90 -10.85 -0.43
CA SER A 77 -5.08 -9.62 0.36
C SER A 77 -3.77 -8.96 0.80
N GLY A 78 -2.64 -9.32 0.20
CA GLY A 78 -1.33 -8.79 0.58
C GLY A 78 -1.19 -7.29 0.37
N LEU A 79 -0.55 -6.61 1.34
CA LEU A 79 -0.29 -5.19 1.29
C LEU A 79 0.65 -4.84 0.13
N PRO A 80 0.23 -4.03 -0.87
CA PRO A 80 1.05 -3.77 -2.06
C PRO A 80 2.44 -3.21 -1.74
N LEU A 81 2.58 -2.36 -0.72
CA LEU A 81 3.86 -1.82 -0.26
C LEU A 81 4.87 -2.88 0.15
N PHE A 82 4.42 -4.05 0.60
CA PHE A 82 5.30 -5.12 1.08
C PHE A 82 5.63 -6.13 -0.01
N VAL A 83 4.70 -6.37 -0.93
CA VAL A 83 4.86 -7.42 -1.94
C VAL A 83 5.50 -6.95 -3.24
N ALA A 84 5.59 -5.64 -3.48
CA ALA A 84 6.12 -5.12 -4.74
C ALA A 84 7.59 -5.52 -4.97
N ASP A 85 8.51 -5.23 -4.03
CA ASP A 85 9.92 -5.67 -4.10
C ASP A 85 10.53 -6.02 -2.73
N VAL A 86 9.93 -5.60 -1.63
CA VAL A 86 10.46 -5.74 -0.27
C VAL A 86 10.73 -7.21 0.09
N LEU A 87 9.83 -8.13 -0.31
CA LEU A 87 10.01 -9.56 -0.10
C LEU A 87 11.31 -10.06 -0.75
N GLY A 88 11.52 -9.72 -2.02
CA GLY A 88 12.73 -10.10 -2.75
C GLY A 88 13.98 -9.44 -2.19
N ALA A 89 13.91 -8.18 -1.79
CA ALA A 89 15.04 -7.45 -1.20
C ALA A 89 15.53 -8.10 0.10
N ALA A 90 14.62 -8.56 0.97
CA ALA A 90 14.97 -9.26 2.20
C ALA A 90 15.76 -10.55 1.92
N ILE A 91 15.38 -11.30 0.88
CA ILE A 91 16.09 -12.53 0.50
C ILE A 91 17.43 -12.23 -0.16
N ARG A 92 17.50 -11.23 -1.05
CA ARG A 92 18.79 -10.83 -1.68
C ARG A 92 19.82 -10.40 -0.63
N ASP A 93 19.42 -9.65 0.41
CA ASP A 93 20.29 -9.31 1.55
C ASP A 93 20.70 -10.57 2.34
N GLY A 94 19.79 -11.51 2.54
CA GLY A 94 20.08 -12.79 3.17
C GLY A 94 21.08 -13.64 2.40
N LEU A 95 20.95 -13.68 1.08
CA LEU A 95 21.91 -14.38 0.19
C LEU A 95 23.29 -13.70 0.18
N GLU A 96 23.34 -12.36 0.28
CA GLU A 96 24.58 -11.62 0.41
C GLU A 96 25.33 -11.97 1.71
N ILE A 97 24.58 -12.06 2.83
CA ILE A 97 25.17 -12.28 4.17
C ILE A 97 25.53 -13.74 4.41
N TYR A 98 24.65 -14.68 4.07
CA TYR A 98 24.80 -16.09 4.40
C TYR A 98 25.26 -16.95 3.23
N GLY A 99 25.10 -16.50 1.98
CA GLY A 99 25.16 -17.40 0.83
C GLY A 99 24.05 -18.45 0.86
N LYS A 100 23.90 -19.23 -0.21
CA LYS A 100 22.90 -20.33 -0.25
C LYS A 100 23.17 -21.42 0.79
N ASP A 101 24.45 -21.70 1.06
CA ASP A 101 24.89 -22.75 1.98
C ASP A 101 24.77 -22.37 3.47
N GLY A 102 24.58 -21.09 3.78
CA GLY A 102 24.43 -20.59 5.15
C GLY A 102 23.01 -20.68 5.69
N PHE A 103 22.02 -21.03 4.85
CA PHE A 103 20.66 -21.34 5.26
C PHE A 103 20.53 -22.82 5.61
N HIS A 104 19.78 -23.10 6.68
CA HIS A 104 19.58 -24.46 7.17
C HIS A 104 18.09 -24.70 7.45
N GLU A 105 17.68 -25.96 7.40
CA GLU A 105 16.32 -26.32 7.78
C GLU A 105 16.03 -25.89 9.22
N GLY A 106 14.86 -25.28 9.43
CA GLY A 106 14.44 -24.72 10.71
C GLY A 106 14.97 -23.31 11.02
N ASP A 107 15.77 -22.71 10.15
CA ASP A 107 16.14 -21.30 10.28
C ASP A 107 14.92 -20.40 10.09
N ILE A 108 14.80 -19.38 10.93
CA ILE A 108 13.88 -18.25 10.75
C ILE A 108 14.70 -16.97 10.89
N ILE A 109 14.65 -16.16 9.87
CA ILE A 109 15.44 -14.93 9.74
C ILE A 109 14.52 -13.72 9.80
N ILE A 110 14.97 -12.65 10.46
CA ILE A 110 14.28 -11.36 10.49
C ILE A 110 15.15 -10.25 9.92
N SER A 111 14.49 -9.27 9.26
CA SER A 111 15.13 -8.04 8.78
C SER A 111 14.14 -6.90 8.78
N ASN A 112 14.56 -5.73 9.30
CA ASN A 112 13.89 -4.45 9.13
C ASN A 112 14.90 -3.36 8.75
N HIS A 113 16.07 -3.77 8.28
CA HIS A 113 17.19 -2.86 8.00
C HIS A 113 16.81 -1.77 7.01
N GLY A 114 17.06 -0.51 7.41
CA GLY A 114 16.70 0.67 6.61
C GLY A 114 17.32 0.70 5.20
N GLY A 115 18.49 0.07 5.00
CA GLY A 115 19.13 -0.05 3.69
C GLY A 115 18.56 -1.17 2.81
N THR A 116 17.95 -2.19 3.40
CA THR A 116 17.41 -3.38 2.69
C THR A 116 15.93 -3.23 2.40
N ILE A 117 15.11 -3.13 3.46
CA ILE A 117 13.65 -2.99 3.38
C ILE A 117 13.27 -1.60 2.87
N GLY A 118 13.98 -0.59 3.37
CA GLY A 118 13.84 0.79 2.90
C GLY A 118 12.58 1.51 3.36
N GLN A 119 11.94 1.00 4.38
CA GLN A 119 10.72 1.50 5.01
C GLN A 119 10.97 1.86 6.46
N HIS A 120 9.94 2.32 7.22
CA HIS A 120 10.09 2.51 8.66
C HIS A 120 10.39 1.19 9.37
N LEU A 121 11.13 1.25 10.48
CA LEU A 121 11.68 0.05 11.14
C LEU A 121 10.62 -0.88 11.74
N ASN A 122 9.38 -0.43 11.87
CA ASN A 122 8.25 -1.25 12.30
C ASN A 122 7.93 -2.39 11.32
N ASN A 123 8.24 -2.21 10.04
CA ASN A 123 8.00 -3.22 9.00
C ASN A 123 9.10 -4.27 9.06
N VAL A 124 8.79 -5.42 9.66
CA VAL A 124 9.75 -6.51 9.86
C VAL A 124 9.43 -7.66 8.92
N ALA A 125 10.34 -7.91 7.98
CA ALA A 125 10.31 -9.12 7.17
C ALA A 125 10.82 -10.30 8.01
N MET A 126 10.04 -11.38 8.02
CA MET A 126 10.41 -12.67 8.59
C MET A 126 10.33 -13.73 7.50
N TYR A 127 11.36 -14.59 7.40
CA TYR A 127 11.37 -15.61 6.37
C TYR A 127 12.06 -16.89 6.81
N THR A 128 11.69 -17.99 6.17
CA THR A 128 12.28 -19.32 6.38
C THR A 128 12.66 -19.95 5.06
N PRO A 129 13.82 -20.62 4.94
CA PRO A 129 14.19 -21.36 3.75
C PRO A 129 13.31 -22.62 3.62
N VAL A 130 13.00 -22.96 2.38
CA VAL A 130 12.26 -24.17 2.00
C VAL A 130 13.22 -25.10 1.26
N PHE A 131 13.48 -26.26 1.85
CA PHE A 131 14.30 -27.29 1.23
C PHE A 131 13.42 -28.34 0.58
N ASN A 132 13.83 -28.83 -0.59
CA ASN A 132 13.18 -29.94 -1.25
C ASN A 132 13.51 -31.28 -0.52
N PRO A 133 12.84 -32.39 -0.89
CA PRO A 133 13.14 -33.70 -0.27
C PRO A 133 14.58 -34.19 -0.47
N GLU A 134 15.29 -33.66 -1.45
CA GLU A 134 16.68 -33.95 -1.75
C GLU A 134 17.64 -33.13 -0.87
N GLY A 135 17.13 -32.17 -0.05
CA GLY A 135 17.91 -31.30 0.81
C GLY A 135 18.48 -30.07 0.11
N GLU A 136 18.00 -29.73 -1.10
CA GLU A 136 18.42 -28.52 -1.81
C GLU A 136 17.48 -27.37 -1.49
N LEU A 137 18.01 -26.15 -1.37
CA LEU A 137 17.22 -24.93 -1.20
C LEU A 137 16.36 -24.70 -2.46
N ALA A 138 15.05 -24.61 -2.30
CA ALA A 138 14.08 -24.54 -3.41
C ALA A 138 13.31 -23.21 -3.47
N ALA A 139 13.03 -22.59 -2.31
CA ALA A 139 12.26 -21.35 -2.19
C ALA A 139 12.44 -20.73 -0.81
N PHE A 140 11.78 -19.59 -0.59
CA PHE A 140 11.60 -19.00 0.75
C PHE A 140 10.13 -18.64 0.96
N MET A 141 9.65 -18.89 2.17
CA MET A 141 8.36 -18.44 2.67
C MET A 141 8.55 -17.18 3.51
N LEU A 142 7.80 -16.12 3.24
CA LEU A 142 7.98 -14.82 3.88
C LEU A 142 6.67 -14.26 4.41
N VAL A 143 6.79 -13.55 5.54
CA VAL A 143 5.75 -12.68 6.11
C VAL A 143 6.39 -11.34 6.46
N VAL A 144 5.92 -10.25 5.88
CA VAL A 144 6.25 -8.88 6.33
C VAL A 144 5.11 -8.38 7.18
N MET A 145 5.41 -7.88 8.38
CA MET A 145 4.41 -7.44 9.35
C MET A 145 4.85 -6.15 10.02
N HIS A 146 3.92 -5.22 10.21
CA HIS A 146 4.14 -4.02 10.97
C HIS A 146 4.08 -4.33 12.47
N TRP A 147 5.23 -4.35 13.15
CA TRP A 147 5.28 -4.45 14.61
C TRP A 147 4.86 -3.13 15.27
N LEU A 148 4.09 -3.23 16.33
CA LEU A 148 3.48 -2.08 16.98
C LEU A 148 4.51 -1.05 17.46
N ASP A 149 5.69 -1.49 17.94
CA ASP A 149 6.78 -0.65 18.43
C ASP A 149 8.12 -1.40 18.36
N VAL A 150 9.15 -0.73 17.90
CA VAL A 150 10.54 -1.25 17.84
C VAL A 150 11.53 -0.35 18.60
N GLY A 151 11.04 0.41 19.57
CA GLY A 151 11.84 1.36 20.33
C GLY A 151 11.90 2.74 19.66
N GLY A 152 13.04 3.39 19.78
CA GLY A 152 13.22 4.73 19.22
C GLY A 152 12.65 5.87 20.08
N ARG A 153 12.58 7.04 19.48
CA ARG A 153 12.35 8.32 20.17
C ARG A 153 10.95 8.47 20.77
N VAL A 154 9.93 7.88 20.14
CA VAL A 154 8.52 7.98 20.57
C VAL A 154 7.88 6.61 20.67
N VAL A 155 6.79 6.51 21.43
CA VAL A 155 5.96 5.30 21.46
C VAL A 155 5.40 5.02 20.08
N GLY A 156 5.51 3.78 19.61
CA GLY A 156 5.14 3.36 18.26
C GLY A 156 6.18 3.71 17.19
N SER A 157 7.36 4.18 17.60
CA SER A 157 8.58 4.38 16.78
C SER A 157 8.49 5.45 15.69
N ILE A 158 7.33 5.73 15.12
CA ILE A 158 7.15 6.63 13.98
C ILE A 158 6.94 8.08 14.44
N THR A 159 7.78 9.01 13.95
CA THR A 159 7.66 10.44 14.25
C THR A 159 8.27 11.27 13.11
N LYS A 160 7.80 12.52 12.94
CA LYS A 160 8.39 13.48 12.00
C LYS A 160 9.74 14.06 12.47
N TYR A 161 10.09 13.87 13.74
CA TYR A 161 11.25 14.54 14.37
C TYR A 161 12.56 13.74 14.26
N SER A 162 12.58 12.59 13.60
CA SER A 162 13.81 11.85 13.34
C SER A 162 14.60 12.49 12.19
N SER A 163 15.91 12.62 12.35
CA SER A 163 16.85 13.11 11.32
C SER A 163 17.68 11.99 10.70
N ASP A 164 17.69 10.84 11.34
CA ASP A 164 18.38 9.63 10.89
C ASP A 164 17.66 8.39 11.41
N ILE A 165 17.96 7.23 10.79
CA ILE A 165 17.28 5.95 11.08
C ILE A 165 17.55 5.45 12.51
N PHE A 166 18.67 5.83 13.15
CA PHE A 166 19.03 5.35 14.48
C PHE A 166 18.11 5.91 15.58
N GLN A 167 17.38 7.00 15.30
CA GLN A 167 16.38 7.56 16.20
C GLN A 167 15.02 6.84 16.12
N GLU A 168 14.83 5.98 15.12
CA GLU A 168 13.54 5.35 14.81
C GLU A 168 13.37 3.96 15.46
N GLY A 169 14.43 3.39 16.02
CA GLY A 169 14.34 2.13 16.76
C GLY A 169 15.47 1.15 16.48
N ILE A 170 15.25 -0.10 16.89
CA ILE A 170 16.21 -1.17 16.69
C ILE A 170 16.18 -1.65 15.24
N GLN A 171 17.36 -1.86 14.65
CA GLN A 171 17.53 -2.44 13.34
C GLN A 171 18.04 -3.88 13.42
N PHE A 172 17.43 -4.75 12.66
CA PHE A 172 17.88 -6.11 12.41
C PHE A 172 18.30 -6.20 10.93
N ARG A 173 19.60 -6.35 10.64
CA ARG A 173 20.05 -6.63 9.29
C ARG A 173 20.24 -8.13 9.15
N THR A 174 19.17 -8.82 8.72
CA THR A 174 19.21 -10.24 8.34
C THR A 174 19.86 -11.11 9.43
N VAL A 175 19.14 -11.26 10.55
CA VAL A 175 19.60 -12.05 11.71
C VAL A 175 18.70 -13.24 11.95
N LYS A 176 19.26 -14.36 12.39
CA LYS A 176 18.49 -15.56 12.74
C LYS A 176 17.76 -15.36 14.07
N LEU A 177 16.42 -15.49 14.04
CA LEU A 177 15.57 -15.58 15.22
C LEU A 177 15.47 -17.03 15.72
N TYR A 178 15.50 -17.99 14.79
CA TYR A 178 15.68 -19.40 15.03
C TYR A 178 16.87 -19.90 14.20
N SER A 179 17.69 -20.75 14.78
CA SER A 179 18.80 -21.40 14.11
C SER A 179 18.60 -22.90 14.16
N ARG A 180 18.40 -23.53 13.02
CA ARG A 180 18.17 -24.99 12.88
C ARG A 180 17.03 -25.52 13.78
N GLY A 181 15.96 -24.76 13.89
CA GLY A 181 14.79 -25.10 14.69
C GLY A 181 14.84 -24.65 16.15
N GLU A 182 16.01 -24.23 16.65
CA GLU A 182 16.18 -23.77 18.02
C GLU A 182 16.07 -22.25 18.12
N PRO A 183 15.31 -21.71 19.09
CA PRO A 183 15.19 -20.27 19.28
C PRO A 183 16.52 -19.66 19.74
N VAL A 184 16.85 -18.49 19.19
CA VAL A 184 17.96 -17.66 19.64
C VAL A 184 17.46 -16.77 20.77
N GLU A 185 17.53 -17.28 22.00
CA GLU A 185 16.97 -16.66 23.21
C GLU A 185 17.47 -15.21 23.44
N GLU A 186 18.71 -14.91 23.04
CA GLU A 186 19.30 -13.57 23.14
C GLU A 186 18.53 -12.59 22.27
N MET A 187 18.09 -12.99 21.07
CA MET A 187 17.31 -12.16 20.16
C MET A 187 15.93 -11.87 20.75
N PHE A 188 15.24 -12.86 21.30
CA PHE A 188 13.95 -12.66 21.96
C PHE A 188 14.06 -11.72 23.16
N ARG A 189 15.11 -11.87 24.00
CA ARG A 189 15.37 -10.94 25.11
C ARG A 189 15.64 -9.52 24.60
N MET A 190 16.46 -9.37 23.56
CA MET A 190 16.76 -8.08 22.97
C MET A 190 15.51 -7.40 22.42
N ILE A 191 14.66 -8.10 21.69
CA ILE A 191 13.39 -7.56 21.17
C ILE A 191 12.48 -7.13 22.32
N ARG A 192 12.24 -8.03 23.30
CA ARG A 192 11.34 -7.78 24.43
C ARG A 192 11.72 -6.53 25.25
N HIS A 193 13.00 -6.24 25.39
CA HIS A 193 13.50 -5.09 26.17
C HIS A 193 13.67 -3.82 25.34
N ASN A 194 13.45 -3.87 24.03
CA ASN A 194 13.51 -2.71 23.14
C ASN A 194 12.13 -2.28 22.57
N THR A 195 11.05 -2.97 22.92
CA THR A 195 9.67 -2.56 22.62
C THR A 195 8.95 -2.12 23.89
N ARG A 196 8.00 -1.19 23.74
CA ARG A 196 7.12 -0.73 24.84
C ARG A 196 5.83 -1.55 24.94
N PHE A 197 5.62 -2.50 24.00
CA PHE A 197 4.46 -3.40 23.91
C PHE A 197 4.93 -4.85 23.81
N PRO A 198 5.63 -5.38 24.86
CA PRO A 198 6.30 -6.67 24.76
C PRO A 198 5.35 -7.86 24.60
N GLU A 199 4.11 -7.78 25.10
CA GLU A 199 3.14 -8.87 24.98
C GLU A 199 2.52 -8.90 23.58
N GLU A 200 2.10 -7.73 23.03
CA GLU A 200 1.54 -7.62 21.69
C GLU A 200 2.58 -7.98 20.62
N VAL A 201 3.77 -7.38 20.70
CA VAL A 201 4.85 -7.66 19.74
C VAL A 201 5.31 -9.12 19.84
N GLY A 202 5.41 -9.68 21.07
CA GLY A 202 5.76 -11.09 21.26
C GLY A 202 4.72 -12.05 20.68
N GLY A 203 3.43 -11.76 20.85
CA GLY A 203 2.33 -12.52 20.27
C GLY A 203 2.29 -12.44 18.74
N ASP A 204 2.51 -11.25 18.19
CA ASP A 204 2.58 -11.03 16.73
C ASP A 204 3.79 -11.75 16.11
N ILE A 205 4.96 -11.75 16.79
CA ILE A 205 6.13 -12.55 16.39
C ILE A 205 5.79 -14.05 16.35
N ALA A 206 5.13 -14.57 17.40
CA ALA A 206 4.74 -15.97 17.44
C ALA A 206 3.78 -16.35 16.28
N SER A 207 2.83 -15.46 15.97
CA SER A 207 1.93 -15.60 14.81
C SER A 207 2.70 -15.63 13.49
N GLN A 208 3.66 -14.71 13.32
CA GLN A 208 4.51 -14.59 12.13
C GLN A 208 5.39 -15.84 11.93
N VAL A 209 6.00 -16.35 13.03
CA VAL A 209 6.75 -17.62 13.04
C VAL A 209 5.86 -18.78 12.62
N GLY A 210 4.68 -18.92 13.25
CA GLY A 210 3.71 -19.97 12.92
C GLY A 210 3.28 -19.95 11.47
N GLY A 211 3.05 -18.75 10.91
CA GLY A 211 2.73 -18.55 9.50
C GLY A 211 3.86 -18.99 8.57
N CYS A 212 5.11 -18.61 8.85
CA CYS A 212 6.28 -19.00 8.08
C CYS A 212 6.46 -20.53 8.08
N LEU A 213 6.35 -21.18 9.23
CA LEU A 213 6.51 -22.64 9.37
C LEU A 213 5.39 -23.40 8.65
N MET A 214 4.14 -22.97 8.79
CA MET A 214 2.99 -23.58 8.12
C MET A 214 3.15 -23.48 6.58
N GLY A 215 3.48 -22.31 6.06
CA GLY A 215 3.68 -22.11 4.63
C GLY A 215 4.86 -22.90 4.08
N ARG A 216 5.97 -22.99 4.83
CA ARG A 216 7.12 -23.85 4.50
C ARG A 216 6.70 -25.32 4.35
N ASP A 217 5.96 -25.86 5.31
CA ASP A 217 5.57 -27.27 5.32
C ASP A 217 4.67 -27.63 4.15
N GLU A 218 3.72 -26.74 3.81
CA GLU A 218 2.86 -26.90 2.63
C GLU A 218 3.65 -26.81 1.32
N LEU A 219 4.68 -25.95 1.24
CA LEU A 219 5.56 -25.84 0.06
C LEU A 219 6.42 -27.10 -0.11
N VAL A 220 6.99 -27.63 0.98
CA VAL A 220 7.73 -28.91 0.95
C VAL A 220 6.86 -30.03 0.41
N GLN A 221 5.60 -30.14 0.88
CA GLN A 221 4.65 -31.12 0.37
C GLN A 221 4.33 -30.92 -1.11
N LEU A 222 4.14 -29.65 -1.55
CA LEU A 222 3.88 -29.34 -2.95
C LEU A 222 5.06 -29.75 -3.85
N ILE A 223 6.28 -29.37 -3.46
CA ILE A 223 7.50 -29.70 -4.20
C ILE A 223 7.73 -31.22 -4.21
N GLY A 224 7.57 -31.89 -3.06
CA GLY A 224 7.71 -33.34 -2.96
C GLY A 224 6.69 -34.13 -3.80
N ARG A 225 5.47 -33.61 -3.96
CA ARG A 225 4.43 -34.22 -4.78
C ARG A 225 4.74 -34.23 -6.27
N TYR A 226 5.29 -33.14 -6.79
CA TYR A 226 5.53 -32.97 -8.23
C TYR A 226 6.99 -33.20 -8.63
N GLY A 227 7.92 -33.14 -7.68
CA GLY A 227 9.35 -33.15 -7.90
C GLY A 227 9.92 -31.76 -8.23
N SER A 228 11.17 -31.54 -7.85
CA SER A 228 11.86 -30.25 -7.96
C SER A 228 11.95 -29.73 -9.39
N ASP A 229 12.19 -30.61 -10.37
CA ASP A 229 12.30 -30.20 -11.78
C ASP A 229 10.96 -29.74 -12.36
N VAL A 230 9.87 -30.45 -12.05
CA VAL A 230 8.53 -30.07 -12.49
C VAL A 230 8.12 -28.76 -11.83
N PHE A 231 8.41 -28.58 -10.54
CA PHE A 231 8.12 -27.35 -9.82
C PHE A 231 8.84 -26.15 -10.45
N ARG A 232 10.18 -26.22 -10.64
CA ARG A 232 10.98 -25.15 -11.27
C ARG A 232 10.51 -24.86 -12.70
N GLY A 233 10.25 -25.89 -13.47
CA GLY A 233 9.75 -25.73 -14.84
C GLY A 233 8.36 -25.10 -14.90
N ALA A 234 7.45 -25.46 -13.98
CA ALA A 234 6.13 -24.83 -13.87
C ALA A 234 6.23 -23.34 -13.54
N VAL A 235 7.10 -22.96 -12.57
CA VAL A 235 7.36 -21.57 -12.21
C VAL A 235 7.84 -20.75 -13.42
N GLU A 236 8.81 -21.27 -14.19
CA GLU A 236 9.31 -20.55 -15.37
C GLU A 236 8.24 -20.43 -16.47
N ILE A 237 7.36 -21.44 -16.62
CA ILE A 237 6.20 -21.34 -17.53
C ILE A 237 5.23 -20.25 -17.03
N MET A 238 4.94 -20.20 -15.74
CA MET A 238 4.09 -19.19 -15.14
C MET A 238 4.63 -17.78 -15.39
N TRP A 239 5.93 -17.56 -15.17
CA TRP A 239 6.56 -16.26 -15.41
C TRP A 239 6.52 -15.84 -16.88
N ARG A 240 6.82 -16.77 -17.80
CA ARG A 240 6.71 -16.49 -19.25
C ARG A 240 5.29 -16.15 -19.69
N GLN A 241 4.28 -16.81 -19.10
CA GLN A 241 2.87 -16.47 -19.39
C GLN A 241 2.53 -15.05 -18.90
N SER A 242 2.86 -14.72 -17.66
CA SER A 242 2.62 -13.37 -17.11
C SER A 242 3.40 -12.28 -17.86
N GLU A 243 4.62 -12.56 -18.28
CA GLU A 243 5.41 -11.65 -19.12
C GLU A 243 4.74 -11.44 -20.49
N ALA A 244 4.31 -12.50 -21.15
CA ALA A 244 3.66 -12.41 -22.44
C ALA A 244 2.32 -11.63 -22.37
N GLU A 245 1.56 -11.82 -21.31
CA GLU A 245 0.34 -11.06 -21.03
C GLU A 245 0.65 -9.57 -20.82
N ALA A 246 1.63 -9.24 -20.00
CA ALA A 246 2.05 -7.86 -19.75
C ALA A 246 2.53 -7.16 -21.04
N ARG A 247 3.40 -7.82 -21.81
CA ARG A 247 3.87 -7.30 -23.10
C ARG A 247 2.74 -7.10 -24.10
N ALA A 248 1.74 -7.97 -24.12
CA ALA A 248 0.58 -7.83 -25.01
C ALA A 248 -0.22 -6.56 -24.69
N VAL A 249 -0.39 -6.25 -23.39
CA VAL A 249 -1.12 -5.04 -22.95
C VAL A 249 -0.31 -3.78 -23.23
N ILE A 250 1.03 -3.81 -23.04
CA ILE A 250 1.89 -2.65 -23.32
C ILE A 250 1.86 -2.29 -24.82
N ARG A 251 1.84 -3.26 -25.73
CA ARG A 251 1.74 -3.01 -27.19
C ARG A 251 0.49 -2.25 -27.61
N GLU A 252 -0.55 -2.22 -26.78
CA GLU A 252 -1.76 -1.43 -27.04
C GLU A 252 -1.59 0.05 -26.68
N ILE A 253 -0.54 0.40 -25.91
CA ILE A 253 -0.22 1.77 -25.53
C ILE A 253 0.66 2.38 -26.65
N PRO A 254 0.33 3.56 -27.20
CA PRO A 254 1.18 4.19 -28.21
C PRO A 254 2.61 4.43 -27.72
N ASP A 255 3.60 4.20 -28.60
CA ASP A 255 4.99 4.54 -28.30
C ASP A 255 5.15 6.04 -28.03
N GLY A 256 5.95 6.39 -27.04
CA GLY A 256 6.18 7.80 -26.69
C GLY A 256 6.75 8.01 -25.29
N THR A 257 6.97 9.28 -24.99
CA THR A 257 7.37 9.73 -23.65
C THR A 257 6.25 10.59 -23.09
N TYR A 258 5.79 10.22 -21.91
CA TYR A 258 4.66 10.82 -21.22
C TYR A 258 5.11 11.35 -19.87
N GLU A 259 4.69 12.56 -19.50
CA GLU A 259 5.17 13.23 -18.32
C GLU A 259 4.01 13.69 -17.43
N ALA A 260 4.21 13.65 -16.12
CA ALA A 260 3.31 14.25 -15.15
C ALA A 260 4.09 14.80 -13.95
N SER A 261 3.55 15.82 -13.30
CA SER A 261 4.15 16.42 -12.12
C SER A 261 3.10 16.85 -11.10
N ALA A 262 3.51 16.83 -9.84
CA ALA A 262 2.78 17.34 -8.69
C ALA A 262 3.79 17.70 -7.59
N PHE A 263 3.33 17.85 -6.36
CA PHE A 263 4.18 18.08 -5.21
C PHE A 263 3.52 17.54 -3.93
N LEU A 264 4.32 17.25 -2.91
CA LEU A 264 3.84 17.11 -1.54
C LEU A 264 3.72 18.49 -0.90
N ASP A 265 2.79 18.66 0.00
CA ASP A 265 2.51 19.94 0.67
C ASP A 265 3.73 20.46 1.44
N ASP A 266 4.50 19.58 2.08
CA ASP A 266 5.77 19.79 2.75
C ASP A 266 6.35 18.44 3.26
N ASP A 267 7.50 18.49 3.95
CA ASP A 267 8.17 17.33 4.56
C ASP A 267 7.80 17.07 6.03
N GLY A 268 6.83 17.82 6.58
CA GLY A 268 6.39 17.76 7.97
C GLY A 268 7.23 18.62 8.95
N MET A 269 8.41 19.08 8.55
CA MET A 269 9.28 19.94 9.37
C MET A 269 9.39 21.37 8.84
N HIS A 270 9.33 21.53 7.53
CA HIS A 270 9.45 22.82 6.85
C HIS A 270 8.12 23.20 6.22
N GLU A 271 7.19 23.63 7.06
CA GLU A 271 5.82 23.98 6.66
C GLU A 271 5.81 24.95 5.46
N GLY A 272 5.02 24.62 4.44
CA GLY A 272 4.86 25.42 3.23
C GLY A 272 5.98 25.27 2.19
N GLN A 273 7.04 24.51 2.47
CA GLN A 273 8.06 24.16 1.47
C GLN A 273 7.65 22.90 0.72
N THR A 274 7.07 23.08 -0.46
CA THR A 274 6.61 21.97 -1.28
C THR A 274 7.77 21.10 -1.78
N ILE A 275 7.52 19.77 -1.84
CA ILE A 275 8.49 18.79 -2.34
C ILE A 275 8.08 18.40 -3.77
N PRO A 276 8.85 18.76 -4.80
CA PRO A 276 8.48 18.50 -6.18
C PRO A 276 8.56 17.01 -6.53
N LEU A 277 7.56 16.55 -7.29
CA LEU A 277 7.45 15.20 -7.81
C LEU A 277 7.22 15.29 -9.32
N ALA A 278 8.15 14.79 -10.11
CA ALA A 278 8.00 14.68 -11.57
C ALA A 278 8.38 13.28 -12.02
N VAL A 279 7.58 12.72 -12.91
CA VAL A 279 7.76 11.39 -13.46
C VAL A 279 7.69 11.41 -14.97
N LYS A 280 8.38 10.45 -15.62
CA LYS A 280 8.21 10.15 -17.03
C LYS A 280 7.89 8.67 -17.20
N VAL A 281 7.07 8.37 -18.19
CA VAL A 281 6.76 7.01 -18.62
C VAL A 281 7.13 6.92 -20.09
N ILE A 282 8.00 5.98 -20.44
CA ILE A 282 8.44 5.76 -21.80
C ILE A 282 7.90 4.41 -22.25
N ILE A 283 7.15 4.42 -23.34
CA ILE A 283 6.65 3.20 -24.00
C ILE A 283 7.44 3.01 -25.29
N ALA A 284 8.02 1.82 -25.44
CA ALA A 284 8.77 1.43 -26.62
C ALA A 284 8.44 -0.02 -27.00
N GLY A 285 7.57 -0.21 -27.98
CA GLY A 285 7.08 -1.50 -28.42
C GLY A 285 6.29 -2.25 -27.35
N ASP A 286 6.93 -3.18 -26.64
CA ASP A 286 6.29 -3.97 -25.58
C ASP A 286 7.01 -3.83 -24.22
N GLU A 287 7.73 -2.73 -24.05
CA GLU A 287 8.46 -2.39 -22.83
C GLU A 287 8.02 -1.04 -22.29
N MET A 288 7.97 -0.92 -20.97
CA MET A 288 7.65 0.30 -20.24
C MET A 288 8.83 0.68 -19.35
N THR A 289 9.28 1.93 -19.45
CA THR A 289 10.24 2.51 -18.52
C THR A 289 9.54 3.57 -17.67
N VAL A 290 9.69 3.46 -16.36
CA VAL A 290 9.29 4.50 -15.40
C VAL A 290 10.55 5.24 -14.97
N ASP A 291 10.65 6.52 -15.30
CA ASP A 291 11.76 7.40 -14.92
C ASP A 291 11.31 8.31 -13.76
N LEU A 292 11.94 8.11 -12.61
CA LEU A 292 11.75 8.88 -11.37
C LEU A 292 12.94 9.84 -11.10
N SER A 293 13.78 10.14 -12.07
CA SER A 293 14.91 11.07 -11.92
C SER A 293 14.49 12.49 -11.57
N GLY A 294 13.24 12.88 -11.94
CA GLY A 294 12.64 14.19 -11.64
C GLY A 294 12.04 14.32 -10.24
N VAL A 295 12.12 13.28 -9.40
CA VAL A 295 11.67 13.32 -8.00
C VAL A 295 12.70 14.07 -7.16
N ALA A 296 12.25 14.75 -6.09
CA ALA A 296 13.11 15.49 -5.18
C ALA A 296 14.27 14.66 -4.61
N ASP A 297 15.37 15.32 -4.29
CA ASP A 297 16.52 14.70 -3.64
C ASP A 297 16.19 14.27 -2.20
N GLU A 298 16.98 13.32 -1.65
CA GLU A 298 16.94 12.89 -0.26
C GLU A 298 16.90 14.08 0.70
N THR A 299 16.05 14.00 1.71
CA THR A 299 15.89 15.04 2.73
C THR A 299 16.48 14.60 4.08
N THR A 300 16.69 15.55 4.99
CA THR A 300 17.06 15.28 6.39
C THR A 300 15.84 14.90 7.25
N THR A 301 14.67 14.75 6.65
CA THR A 301 13.40 14.45 7.32
C THR A 301 12.96 12.99 7.04
N THR A 302 11.80 12.61 7.53
CA THR A 302 11.37 11.22 7.60
C THR A 302 10.66 10.69 6.34
N ILE A 303 10.54 11.48 5.27
CA ILE A 303 9.80 11.11 4.04
C ILE A 303 10.61 10.26 3.05
N ASN A 304 11.83 9.85 3.42
CA ASN A 304 12.70 9.07 2.57
C ASN A 304 12.38 7.57 2.59
N SER A 305 12.67 6.89 1.50
CA SER A 305 12.69 5.43 1.36
C SER A 305 13.87 5.01 0.51
N THR A 306 14.36 3.77 0.65
CA THR A 306 15.37 3.26 -0.29
C THR A 306 14.70 2.82 -1.59
N ARG A 307 15.52 2.44 -2.58
CA ARG A 307 15.05 1.99 -3.89
C ARG A 307 13.96 0.92 -3.78
N SER A 308 14.15 -0.13 -2.98
CA SER A 308 13.20 -1.24 -2.85
C SER A 308 11.88 -0.83 -2.21
N GLY A 309 11.91 -0.16 -1.03
CA GLY A 309 10.71 0.31 -0.34
C GLY A 309 10.05 1.53 -0.97
N GLY A 310 10.71 2.21 -1.90
CA GLY A 310 10.29 3.45 -2.56
C GLY A 310 10.08 3.30 -4.06
N GLY A 311 11.10 3.58 -4.86
CA GLY A 311 10.97 3.69 -6.31
C GLY A 311 10.54 2.40 -7.01
N GLU A 312 11.07 1.23 -6.64
CA GLU A 312 10.62 -0.07 -7.17
C GLU A 312 9.15 -0.33 -6.82
N THR A 313 8.77 0.00 -5.59
CA THR A 313 7.36 -0.13 -5.14
C THR A 313 6.45 0.77 -5.98
N VAL A 314 6.79 2.04 -6.19
CA VAL A 314 6.02 2.97 -7.03
C VAL A 314 5.87 2.44 -8.47
N ALA A 315 6.99 2.05 -9.09
CA ALA A 315 6.99 1.59 -10.47
C ALA A 315 6.15 0.31 -10.65
N ARG A 316 6.34 -0.70 -9.78
CA ARG A 316 5.62 -1.97 -9.86
C ARG A 316 4.12 -1.80 -9.55
N LEU A 317 3.73 -0.94 -8.60
CA LEU A 317 2.33 -0.67 -8.31
C LEU A 317 1.63 0.04 -9.47
N ALA A 318 2.20 1.14 -9.97
CA ALA A 318 1.64 1.85 -11.11
C ALA A 318 1.53 0.95 -12.35
N PHE A 319 2.56 0.15 -12.61
CA PHE A 319 2.57 -0.84 -13.67
C PHE A 319 1.42 -1.84 -13.53
N ARG A 320 1.17 -2.35 -12.32
CA ARG A 320 0.06 -3.26 -12.04
C ARG A 320 -1.29 -2.64 -12.38
N TYR A 321 -1.55 -1.40 -11.95
CA TYR A 321 -2.80 -0.70 -12.24
C TYR A 321 -3.03 -0.51 -13.74
N LEU A 322 -1.97 -0.19 -14.50
CA LEU A 322 -2.05 0.13 -15.93
C LEU A 322 -2.08 -1.11 -16.82
N VAL A 323 -1.32 -2.16 -16.46
CA VAL A 323 -1.02 -3.28 -17.36
C VAL A 323 -1.73 -4.56 -16.94
N MET A 324 -1.76 -4.87 -15.64
CA MET A 324 -2.36 -6.12 -15.13
C MET A 324 -3.13 -5.87 -13.83
N PRO A 325 -4.24 -5.13 -13.85
CA PRO A 325 -4.99 -4.79 -12.63
C PRO A 325 -5.60 -6.02 -11.96
N GLN A 326 -5.87 -7.08 -12.72
CA GLN A 326 -6.47 -8.31 -12.23
C GLN A 326 -5.43 -9.45 -12.17
N GLY A 327 -5.71 -10.44 -11.33
CA GLY A 327 -4.88 -11.62 -11.19
C GLY A 327 -3.71 -11.47 -10.22
N GLN A 328 -2.93 -12.53 -10.08
CA GLN A 328 -1.78 -12.61 -9.19
C GLN A 328 -0.54 -11.99 -9.85
N ALA A 329 0.19 -11.16 -9.11
CA ALA A 329 1.50 -10.69 -9.54
C ALA A 329 2.56 -11.80 -9.33
N SER A 330 3.49 -11.87 -10.25
CA SER A 330 4.71 -12.66 -10.13
C SER A 330 5.87 -11.90 -10.76
N GLU A 331 7.09 -12.40 -10.61
CA GLU A 331 8.25 -11.75 -11.24
C GLU A 331 8.09 -11.62 -12.76
N GLY A 332 7.45 -12.60 -13.42
CA GLY A 332 7.16 -12.55 -14.85
C GLY A 332 6.37 -11.31 -15.27
N THR A 333 5.44 -10.86 -14.42
CA THR A 333 4.62 -9.66 -14.67
C THR A 333 5.49 -8.42 -14.88
N PHE A 334 6.61 -8.30 -14.15
CA PHE A 334 7.46 -7.11 -14.13
C PHE A 334 8.65 -7.17 -15.07
N ARG A 335 8.89 -8.27 -15.81
CA ARG A 335 10.02 -8.39 -16.76
C ARG A 335 10.04 -7.30 -17.84
N PRO A 336 8.90 -6.81 -18.38
CA PRO A 336 8.90 -5.71 -19.36
C PRO A 336 8.96 -4.31 -18.74
N LEU A 337 9.09 -4.20 -17.41
CA LEU A 337 9.20 -2.92 -16.68
C LEU A 337 10.67 -2.61 -16.39
N THR A 338 11.11 -1.40 -16.74
CA THR A 338 12.40 -0.83 -16.34
C THR A 338 12.18 0.37 -15.43
N LEU A 339 12.97 0.50 -14.36
CA LEU A 339 12.98 1.68 -13.50
C LEU A 339 14.29 2.46 -13.67
N GLU A 340 14.19 3.70 -14.16
CA GLU A 340 15.26 4.69 -14.12
C GLU A 340 15.12 5.53 -12.85
N LEU A 341 16.08 5.39 -11.93
CA LEU A 341 16.06 6.06 -10.64
C LEU A 341 17.50 6.27 -10.15
N PRO A 342 18.02 7.51 -10.18
CA PRO A 342 19.29 7.86 -9.56
C PRO A 342 19.30 7.61 -8.05
N GLU A 343 20.46 7.33 -7.49
CA GLU A 343 20.67 7.31 -6.05
C GLU A 343 20.49 8.71 -5.45
N GLY A 344 20.13 8.78 -4.14
CA GLY A 344 20.01 10.05 -3.42
C GLY A 344 18.70 10.81 -3.68
N LYS A 345 17.66 10.15 -4.18
CA LYS A 345 16.29 10.68 -4.25
C LYS A 345 15.48 10.26 -3.02
N ILE A 346 14.39 10.96 -2.71
CA ILE A 346 13.52 10.59 -1.56
C ILE A 346 12.97 9.15 -1.67
N VAL A 347 12.99 8.53 -2.85
CA VAL A 347 12.57 7.14 -3.10
C VAL A 347 13.72 6.21 -3.49
N SER A 348 14.95 6.66 -3.32
CA SER A 348 16.22 5.90 -3.42
C SER A 348 17.28 6.46 -2.48
N ALA A 349 16.84 6.86 -1.29
CA ALA A 349 17.65 7.51 -0.28
C ALA A 349 18.65 6.54 0.37
N SER A 350 19.62 7.10 1.07
CA SER A 350 20.66 6.36 1.78
C SER A 350 20.10 5.44 2.87
N ALA A 351 20.87 4.41 3.24
CA ALA A 351 20.47 3.46 4.29
C ALA A 351 20.19 4.15 5.63
N ASN A 352 20.96 5.18 5.96
CA ASN A 352 20.92 5.84 7.24
C ASN A 352 19.93 7.03 7.32
N SER A 353 19.28 7.42 6.23
CA SER A 353 18.25 8.47 6.26
C SER A 353 17.06 8.06 7.11
N ALA A 354 16.41 9.03 7.75
CA ALA A 354 15.17 8.80 8.49
C ALA A 354 14.04 8.38 7.54
N LYS A 355 13.20 7.42 7.95
CA LYS A 355 12.18 6.76 7.11
C LYS A 355 10.80 6.65 7.79
N GLY A 356 10.59 7.32 8.92
CA GLY A 356 9.34 7.20 9.68
C GLY A 356 8.08 7.43 8.85
N HIS A 357 8.12 8.33 7.87
CA HIS A 357 7.02 8.61 6.94
C HIS A 357 7.39 8.28 5.48
N TYR A 358 8.16 7.21 5.27
CA TYR A 358 8.63 6.75 3.94
C TYR A 358 7.50 6.66 2.90
N ASN A 359 6.31 6.37 3.36
CA ASN A 359 5.12 6.13 2.53
C ASN A 359 4.44 7.43 2.05
N ALA A 360 4.79 8.61 2.60
CA ALA A 360 4.13 9.87 2.25
C ALA A 360 4.16 10.19 0.74
N PRO A 361 5.30 10.07 0.01
CA PRO A 361 5.34 10.37 -1.42
C PRO A 361 4.71 9.31 -2.32
N LEU A 362 4.61 8.04 -1.86
CA LEU A 362 4.34 6.90 -2.73
C LEU A 362 2.97 6.96 -3.41
N PRO A 363 1.84 7.27 -2.71
CA PRO A 363 0.53 7.32 -3.36
C PRO A 363 0.44 8.37 -4.47
N THR A 364 1.06 9.54 -4.26
CA THR A 364 1.09 10.60 -5.25
C THR A 364 1.96 10.22 -6.44
N LEU A 365 3.09 9.55 -6.22
CA LEU A 365 3.97 9.09 -7.31
C LEU A 365 3.30 7.99 -8.16
N VAL A 366 2.60 7.03 -7.54
CA VAL A 366 1.81 6.02 -8.27
C VAL A 366 0.76 6.71 -9.13
N ASP A 367 0.01 7.66 -8.57
CA ASP A 367 -0.98 8.47 -9.29
C ASP A 367 -0.37 9.25 -10.47
N LEU A 368 0.85 9.78 -10.31
CA LEU A 368 1.53 10.53 -11.36
C LEU A 368 1.95 9.63 -12.53
N VAL A 369 2.47 8.43 -12.24
CA VAL A 369 2.79 7.46 -13.29
C VAL A 369 1.54 7.09 -14.09
N ILE A 370 0.40 6.88 -13.41
CA ILE A 370 -0.89 6.63 -14.05
C ILE A 370 -1.33 7.85 -14.87
N ARG A 371 -1.29 9.04 -14.27
CA ARG A 371 -1.69 10.31 -14.91
C ARG A 371 -0.86 10.62 -16.16
N ALA A 372 0.42 10.28 -16.18
CA ALA A 372 1.28 10.53 -17.35
C ALA A 372 0.70 9.92 -18.63
N LEU A 373 0.02 8.77 -18.52
CA LEU A 373 -0.60 8.08 -19.67
C LEU A 373 -2.04 8.54 -19.99
N SER A 374 -2.59 9.54 -19.29
CA SER A 374 -3.98 9.96 -19.47
C SER A 374 -4.33 10.42 -20.89
N GLY A 375 -3.36 10.98 -21.63
CA GLY A 375 -3.53 11.35 -23.02
C GLY A 375 -3.38 10.20 -24.01
N ALA A 376 -2.75 9.10 -23.62
CA ALA A 376 -2.48 7.95 -24.48
C ALA A 376 -3.56 6.86 -24.35
N ILE A 377 -4.02 6.59 -23.14
CA ILE A 377 -5.00 5.54 -22.81
C ILE A 377 -6.06 6.07 -21.84
N PRO A 378 -6.85 7.08 -22.21
CA PRO A 378 -7.81 7.73 -21.32
C PRO A 378 -8.85 6.75 -20.74
N GLU A 379 -9.15 5.65 -21.44
CA GLU A 379 -10.07 4.62 -21.00
C GLU A 379 -9.53 3.71 -19.86
N ARG A 380 -8.23 3.80 -19.58
CA ARG A 380 -7.57 3.01 -18.51
C ARG A 380 -7.06 3.88 -17.36
N VAL A 381 -7.14 5.19 -17.50
CA VAL A 381 -6.58 6.13 -16.53
C VAL A 381 -7.70 6.79 -15.74
N ALA A 382 -7.72 6.54 -14.42
CA ALA A 382 -8.60 7.24 -13.50
C ALA A 382 -8.09 8.66 -13.20
N ALA A 383 -8.98 9.58 -12.87
CA ALA A 383 -8.64 10.85 -12.24
C ALA A 383 -7.92 10.61 -10.89
N GLY A 384 -7.36 11.66 -10.29
CA GLY A 384 -6.58 11.55 -9.06
C GLY A 384 -7.38 10.97 -7.90
N HIS A 385 -6.81 9.98 -7.18
CA HIS A 385 -7.39 9.50 -5.92
C HIS A 385 -7.00 10.44 -4.77
N TYR A 386 -7.56 10.27 -3.56
CA TYR A 386 -7.28 11.15 -2.42
C TYR A 386 -5.80 11.24 -2.00
N GLY A 387 -4.94 10.33 -2.43
CA GLY A 387 -3.48 10.44 -2.58
C GLY A 387 -2.66 10.56 -1.30
N THR A 388 -3.18 10.14 -0.16
CA THR A 388 -2.49 10.16 1.12
C THR A 388 -2.96 9.03 2.01
N PHE A 389 -2.16 8.61 2.99
CA PHE A 389 -2.58 7.57 3.94
C PHE A 389 -3.63 8.07 4.92
N SER A 390 -3.79 9.38 5.09
CA SER A 390 -4.72 9.99 6.05
C SER A 390 -4.61 9.36 7.44
N THR A 391 -3.38 9.19 7.93
CA THR A 391 -3.13 8.48 9.19
C THR A 391 -3.39 9.38 10.38
N VAL A 392 -4.12 8.86 11.35
CA VAL A 392 -4.24 9.39 12.71
C VAL A 392 -3.79 8.32 13.69
N ARG A 393 -2.98 8.69 14.69
CA ARG A 393 -2.47 7.77 15.69
C ARG A 393 -2.53 8.42 17.06
N PHE A 394 -3.33 7.85 17.96
CA PHE A 394 -3.47 8.27 19.34
C PHE A 394 -2.56 7.45 20.23
N VAL A 395 -1.70 8.08 21.01
CA VAL A 395 -0.74 7.43 21.91
C VAL A 395 -0.85 8.06 23.28
N GLY A 396 -1.11 7.25 24.31
CA GLY A 396 -1.30 7.75 25.67
C GLY A 396 -1.26 6.64 26.71
N LYS A 397 -1.82 6.95 27.88
CA LYS A 397 -2.00 5.98 28.97
C LYS A 397 -3.48 5.76 29.26
N ARG A 398 -3.85 4.52 29.51
CA ARG A 398 -5.19 4.17 29.93
C ARG A 398 -5.50 4.79 31.29
N PRO A 399 -6.69 5.39 31.50
CA PRO A 399 -7.06 6.00 32.77
C PRO A 399 -7.18 5.01 33.92
N ASP A 400 -7.59 3.78 33.63
CA ASP A 400 -7.87 2.71 34.61
C ASP A 400 -6.63 1.98 35.11
N SER A 401 -5.68 1.71 34.22
CA SER A 401 -4.50 0.85 34.50
C SER A 401 -3.17 1.58 34.43
N GLY A 402 -3.13 2.78 33.82
CA GLY A 402 -1.89 3.48 33.53
C GLY A 402 -1.05 2.82 32.42
N ALA A 403 -1.52 1.71 31.84
CA ALA A 403 -0.85 1.04 30.73
C ALA A 403 -0.82 1.92 29.48
N LEU A 404 0.24 1.80 28.69
CA LEU A 404 0.32 2.47 27.39
C LEU A 404 -0.75 1.93 26.43
N PHE A 405 -1.26 2.81 25.58
CA PHE A 405 -2.05 2.43 24.42
C PHE A 405 -1.56 3.14 23.17
N GLN A 406 -1.76 2.51 22.04
CA GLN A 406 -1.56 3.08 20.72
C GLN A 406 -2.71 2.63 19.82
N CYS A 407 -3.56 3.59 19.43
CA CYS A 407 -4.59 3.38 18.41
C CYS A 407 -4.08 4.00 17.11
N SER A 408 -3.79 3.17 16.12
CA SER A 408 -3.41 3.61 14.77
C SER A 408 -4.58 3.39 13.83
N ASP A 409 -4.95 4.42 13.08
CA ASP A 409 -5.97 4.36 12.06
C ASP A 409 -5.53 5.15 10.83
N SER A 410 -5.90 4.67 9.65
CA SER A 410 -5.70 5.38 8.39
C SER A 410 -7.03 5.53 7.69
N GLY A 411 -7.32 6.73 7.24
CA GLY A 411 -8.60 7.04 6.60
C GLY A 411 -8.76 6.32 5.25
N PHE A 412 -10.01 5.99 4.92
CA PHE A 412 -10.43 5.65 3.57
C PHE A 412 -10.83 6.94 2.86
N GLY A 413 -10.54 7.05 1.57
CA GLY A 413 -10.89 8.22 0.77
C GLY A 413 -11.45 7.85 -0.60
N GLY A 414 -11.86 8.86 -1.34
CA GLY A 414 -12.41 8.69 -2.68
C GLY A 414 -11.34 8.40 -3.73
N TRP A 415 -11.64 7.52 -4.67
CA TRP A 415 -10.82 7.28 -5.85
C TRP A 415 -11.34 8.12 -7.02
N GLY A 416 -10.47 8.40 -7.98
CA GLY A 416 -10.81 9.16 -9.17
C GLY A 416 -11.82 8.43 -10.05
N ALA A 417 -12.64 9.21 -10.77
CA ALA A 417 -13.55 8.69 -11.77
C ALA A 417 -12.79 8.21 -13.01
N LEU A 418 -13.38 7.27 -13.73
CA LEU A 418 -12.98 6.82 -15.06
C LEU A 418 -13.79 7.53 -16.14
N CYS A 419 -13.46 7.27 -17.41
CA CYS A 419 -14.16 7.89 -18.54
C CYS A 419 -15.61 7.40 -18.74
N ASP A 420 -16.01 6.31 -18.08
CA ASP A 420 -17.30 5.63 -18.24
C ASP A 420 -17.99 5.31 -16.90
N GLU A 421 -17.34 5.58 -15.75
CA GLU A 421 -17.94 5.31 -14.43
C GLU A 421 -17.50 6.30 -13.34
N ASP A 422 -18.37 6.47 -12.36
CA ASP A 422 -18.09 7.29 -11.17
C ASP A 422 -16.94 6.67 -10.36
N GLY A 423 -16.12 7.52 -9.75
CA GLY A 423 -15.06 7.11 -8.87
C GLY A 423 -15.58 6.28 -7.70
N PRO A 424 -14.99 5.11 -7.44
CA PRO A 424 -15.39 4.25 -6.35
C PRO A 424 -14.89 4.76 -4.99
N GLY A 425 -15.39 4.18 -3.93
CA GLY A 425 -14.91 4.46 -2.58
C GLY A 425 -16.04 4.77 -1.58
N PRO A 426 -15.66 5.05 -0.34
CA PRO A 426 -14.25 5.24 0.11
C PRO A 426 -13.46 3.93 0.20
N PHE A 427 -12.21 3.99 -0.25
CA PHE A 427 -11.25 2.88 -0.20
C PHE A 427 -9.92 3.32 0.39
N ARG A 428 -9.01 2.37 0.64
CA ARG A 428 -7.62 2.65 0.98
C ARG A 428 -6.90 3.35 -0.18
N THR A 429 -5.77 4.00 0.14
CA THR A 429 -4.89 4.55 -0.90
C THR A 429 -4.36 3.44 -1.81
N ASN A 430 -4.02 3.80 -3.04
CA ASN A 430 -3.51 2.91 -4.07
C ASN A 430 -2.26 2.07 -3.66
N CYS A 431 -1.58 2.47 -2.60
CA CYS A 431 -0.43 1.75 -2.04
C CYS A 431 -0.80 0.79 -0.90
N HIS A 432 -2.01 0.87 -0.33
CA HIS A 432 -2.37 0.20 0.92
C HIS A 432 -3.28 -1.02 0.74
N GLY A 433 -3.78 -1.26 -0.47
CA GLY A 433 -4.54 -2.46 -0.85
C GLY A 433 -5.74 -2.75 0.04
N ASP A 434 -5.85 -4.01 0.47
CA ASP A 434 -7.01 -4.54 1.20
C ASP A 434 -6.92 -4.41 2.72
N THR A 435 -6.04 -3.54 3.25
CA THR A 435 -6.08 -3.23 4.69
C THR A 435 -7.45 -2.69 5.08
N ARG A 436 -7.90 -3.03 6.28
CA ARG A 436 -9.26 -2.75 6.74
C ARG A 436 -9.29 -1.58 7.72
N LEU A 437 -10.45 -1.00 7.95
CA LEU A 437 -10.71 -0.18 9.13
C LEU A 437 -10.90 -1.12 10.33
N ILE A 438 -10.31 -0.76 11.47
CA ILE A 438 -10.65 -1.43 12.73
C ILE A 438 -12.12 -1.11 13.03
N PRO A 439 -13.00 -2.11 13.30
CA PRO A 439 -14.39 -1.85 13.63
C PRO A 439 -14.53 -0.86 14.79
N VAL A 440 -15.54 0.00 14.74
CA VAL A 440 -15.77 1.04 15.75
C VAL A 440 -15.87 0.41 17.13
N GLU A 441 -16.60 -0.68 17.27
CA GLU A 441 -16.80 -1.40 18.52
C GLU A 441 -15.50 -1.94 19.12
N VAL A 442 -14.60 -2.44 18.26
CA VAL A 442 -13.26 -2.92 18.68
C VAL A 442 -12.40 -1.73 19.14
N GLN A 443 -12.46 -0.61 18.42
CA GLN A 443 -11.69 0.58 18.80
C GLN A 443 -12.15 1.14 20.14
N GLU A 444 -13.44 1.31 20.34
CA GLU A 444 -14.03 1.84 21.59
C GLU A 444 -13.82 0.89 22.78
N ALA A 445 -13.90 -0.42 22.55
CA ALA A 445 -13.61 -1.42 23.59
C ALA A 445 -12.10 -1.50 23.95
N THR A 446 -11.23 -1.21 22.97
CA THR A 446 -9.77 -1.39 23.13
C THR A 446 -9.08 -0.10 23.58
N TYR A 447 -9.54 1.06 23.16
CA TYR A 447 -8.86 2.33 23.37
C TYR A 447 -9.77 3.36 24.07
N PRO A 448 -9.22 4.32 24.83
CA PRO A 448 -10.02 5.36 25.50
C PRO A 448 -10.46 6.45 24.50
N ILE A 449 -11.24 6.07 23.51
CA ILE A 449 -11.85 6.93 22.48
C ILE A 449 -13.29 6.49 22.23
N ILE A 450 -14.16 7.42 21.80
CA ILE A 450 -15.48 7.16 21.25
C ILE A 450 -15.52 7.74 19.85
N ILE A 451 -16.24 7.09 18.94
CA ILE A 451 -16.41 7.54 17.57
C ILE A 451 -17.82 8.08 17.41
N ASP A 452 -17.98 9.40 17.57
CA ASP A 452 -19.29 10.06 17.52
C ASP A 452 -19.87 10.16 16.11
N LYS A 453 -19.01 10.16 15.09
CA LYS A 453 -19.40 10.33 13.69
C LYS A 453 -18.58 9.40 12.79
N PHE A 454 -19.27 8.74 11.86
CA PHE A 454 -18.64 7.96 10.81
C PHE A 454 -19.57 7.91 9.60
N GLU A 455 -19.33 8.78 8.61
CA GLU A 455 -20.20 8.93 7.45
C GLU A 455 -19.44 9.31 6.18
N LEU A 456 -20.10 9.17 5.02
CA LEU A 456 -19.60 9.70 3.76
C LEU A 456 -19.57 11.23 3.81
N ARG A 457 -18.49 11.83 3.32
CA ARG A 457 -18.34 13.28 3.24
C ARG A 457 -19.02 13.81 1.99
N THR A 458 -20.20 14.41 2.15
CA THR A 458 -20.94 15.08 1.06
C THR A 458 -20.05 16.09 0.34
N ASP A 459 -20.20 16.24 -1.00
CA ASP A 459 -19.47 17.16 -1.87
C ASP A 459 -17.96 16.94 -1.95
N SER A 460 -17.43 15.88 -1.38
CA SER A 460 -15.97 15.66 -1.38
C SER A 460 -15.41 15.16 -2.71
N GLY A 461 -16.21 14.45 -3.50
CA GLY A 461 -15.80 13.98 -4.82
C GLY A 461 -15.78 15.11 -5.86
N GLY A 462 -14.76 15.14 -6.72
CA GLY A 462 -14.66 16.10 -7.82
C GLY A 462 -15.84 15.99 -8.77
N ALA A 463 -16.40 17.14 -9.16
CA ALA A 463 -17.50 17.19 -10.11
C ALA A 463 -17.04 16.76 -11.51
N GLY A 464 -17.88 16.04 -12.24
CA GLY A 464 -17.59 15.54 -13.59
C GLY A 464 -18.84 14.96 -14.25
N GLN A 465 -18.76 14.62 -15.54
CA GLN A 465 -19.72 13.73 -16.16
C GLN A 465 -19.81 12.44 -15.33
N PHE A 466 -18.65 11.98 -14.89
CA PHE A 466 -18.48 10.95 -13.87
C PHE A 466 -17.88 11.59 -12.63
N ARG A 467 -18.59 11.48 -11.49
CA ARG A 467 -18.20 12.09 -10.21
C ARG A 467 -17.08 11.29 -9.57
N GLY A 468 -16.10 11.97 -8.97
CA GLY A 468 -15.11 11.31 -8.13
C GLY A 468 -15.71 10.63 -6.89
N GLY A 469 -15.05 9.62 -6.37
CA GLY A 469 -15.42 8.91 -5.15
C GLY A 469 -15.45 9.85 -3.95
N LEU A 470 -16.28 9.53 -2.95
CA LEU A 470 -16.41 10.35 -1.74
C LEU A 470 -15.35 9.99 -0.70
N GLY A 471 -14.90 10.98 0.06
CA GLY A 471 -14.17 10.79 1.30
C GLY A 471 -15.07 10.45 2.47
N LEU A 472 -14.46 10.31 3.65
CA LEU A 472 -15.14 10.06 4.93
C LEU A 472 -15.04 11.27 5.86
N ALA A 473 -16.01 11.39 6.75
CA ALA A 473 -15.96 12.21 7.96
C ALA A 473 -16.03 11.30 9.18
N ARG A 474 -15.07 11.46 10.11
CA ARG A 474 -14.97 10.66 11.32
C ARG A 474 -14.52 11.53 12.48
N ASP A 475 -15.34 11.55 13.54
CA ASP A 475 -15.09 12.35 14.73
C ASP A 475 -14.73 11.42 15.90
N TYR A 476 -13.62 11.70 16.58
CA TYR A 476 -13.12 10.94 17.72
C TYR A 476 -13.21 11.79 18.98
N GLN A 477 -14.06 11.39 19.93
CA GLN A 477 -14.04 11.95 21.27
C GLN A 477 -12.93 11.26 22.09
N VAL A 478 -11.99 12.02 22.59
CA VAL A 478 -10.86 11.51 23.35
C VAL A 478 -11.20 11.43 24.84
N LEU A 479 -11.06 10.24 25.44
CA LEU A 479 -11.40 9.99 26.85
C LEU A 479 -10.19 10.05 27.81
N ALA A 480 -8.97 10.12 27.26
CA ALA A 480 -7.74 10.21 28.04
C ALA A 480 -6.73 11.16 27.37
N ASP A 481 -5.95 11.87 28.18
CA ASP A 481 -4.85 12.68 27.65
C ASP A 481 -3.92 11.83 26.78
N CYS A 482 -3.65 12.28 25.56
CA CYS A 482 -2.81 11.57 24.61
C CYS A 482 -2.05 12.53 23.68
N THR A 483 -1.12 11.97 22.92
CA THR A 483 -0.53 12.63 21.75
C THR A 483 -1.19 12.10 20.50
N LEU A 484 -1.70 13.00 19.66
CA LEU A 484 -2.19 12.71 18.32
C LEU A 484 -1.05 12.95 17.33
N PHE A 485 -0.71 11.91 16.58
CA PHE A 485 0.15 12.00 15.40
C PHE A 485 -0.70 11.96 14.14
N THR A 486 -0.45 12.87 13.21
CA THR A 486 -1.18 12.95 11.93
C THR A 486 -0.22 12.95 10.76
N THR A 487 -0.66 12.34 9.64
CA THR A 487 0.07 12.37 8.37
C THR A 487 -0.94 12.51 7.23
N PHE A 488 -1.16 13.75 6.82
CA PHE A 488 -2.04 14.13 5.72
C PHE A 488 -1.25 14.93 4.69
N ASP A 489 -1.52 14.66 3.44
CA ASP A 489 -0.96 15.35 2.28
C ASP A 489 -2.07 15.69 1.29
N ARG A 490 -1.73 16.24 0.14
CA ARG A 490 -2.67 16.56 -0.95
C ARG A 490 -3.68 17.64 -0.55
N THR A 491 -3.32 18.52 0.39
CA THR A 491 -4.19 19.65 0.81
C THR A 491 -3.97 20.88 -0.06
N LYS A 492 -2.74 21.08 -0.58
CA LYS A 492 -2.38 22.16 -1.52
C LYS A 492 -2.32 21.70 -2.98
N CYS A 493 -2.18 20.38 -3.19
CA CYS A 493 -2.25 19.73 -4.49
C CYS A 493 -3.41 18.72 -4.46
N PRO A 494 -4.68 19.18 -4.47
CA PRO A 494 -5.82 18.29 -4.29
C PRO A 494 -5.92 17.25 -5.42
N PRO A 495 -6.65 16.15 -5.22
CA PRO A 495 -6.87 15.15 -6.25
C PRO A 495 -7.44 15.79 -7.52
N TRP A 496 -6.71 15.66 -8.63
CA TRP A 496 -7.03 16.31 -9.90
C TRP A 496 -8.15 15.60 -10.65
N GLY A 497 -8.98 16.37 -11.36
CA GLY A 497 -9.89 15.85 -12.38
C GLY A 497 -9.19 15.60 -13.71
N LEU A 498 -9.86 14.87 -14.61
CA LEU A 498 -9.44 14.64 -16.00
C LEU A 498 -10.53 15.03 -16.98
N ASP A 499 -10.14 15.34 -18.21
CA ASP A 499 -11.04 15.66 -19.35
C ASP A 499 -12.12 16.71 -19.04
N GLY A 500 -11.78 17.73 -18.24
CA GLY A 500 -12.71 18.78 -17.84
C GLY A 500 -13.46 18.49 -16.54
N GLY A 501 -13.19 17.37 -15.88
CA GLY A 501 -13.64 17.09 -14.52
C GLY A 501 -12.93 17.98 -13.49
N GLY A 502 -13.62 18.29 -12.40
CA GLY A 502 -13.12 19.12 -11.31
C GLY A 502 -12.24 18.36 -10.33
N PRO A 503 -11.39 19.07 -9.55
CA PRO A 503 -10.65 18.49 -8.46
C PRO A 503 -11.59 18.09 -7.31
N ALA A 504 -11.14 17.15 -6.46
CA ALA A 504 -11.85 16.76 -5.24
C ALA A 504 -11.50 17.69 -4.07
N LEU A 505 -12.31 17.66 -3.01
CA LEU A 505 -11.97 18.30 -1.76
C LEU A 505 -10.81 17.54 -1.06
N PRO A 506 -9.82 18.25 -0.51
CA PRO A 506 -8.73 17.65 0.25
C PRO A 506 -9.19 17.13 1.62
N GLY A 507 -8.36 16.29 2.27
CA GLY A 507 -8.56 15.88 3.66
C GLY A 507 -8.25 16.99 4.67
N SER A 508 -8.72 16.85 5.90
CA SER A 508 -8.38 17.73 7.03
C SER A 508 -8.43 17.00 8.36
N VAL A 509 -7.68 17.50 9.34
CA VAL A 509 -7.78 17.13 10.75
C VAL A 509 -7.86 18.39 11.58
N ILE A 510 -8.86 18.47 12.45
CA ILE A 510 -9.09 19.61 13.34
C ILE A 510 -9.34 19.08 14.76
N ILE A 511 -8.57 19.56 15.72
CA ILE A 511 -8.81 19.32 17.14
C ILE A 511 -9.68 20.47 17.66
N GLU A 512 -10.86 20.14 18.13
CA GLU A 512 -11.78 21.07 18.80
C GLU A 512 -11.63 20.93 20.31
N ALA A 513 -11.11 21.97 20.94
CA ALA A 513 -10.97 22.02 22.38
C ALA A 513 -12.32 22.17 23.08
N VAL A 514 -12.38 21.84 24.37
CA VAL A 514 -13.60 21.93 25.19
C VAL A 514 -14.19 23.36 25.23
N ASP A 515 -13.34 24.38 25.08
CA ASP A 515 -13.76 25.80 25.00
C ASP A 515 -14.16 26.25 23.57
N GLY A 516 -14.14 25.33 22.59
CA GLY A 516 -14.48 25.58 21.21
C GLY A 516 -13.32 26.09 20.34
N ALA A 517 -12.10 26.20 20.87
CA ALA A 517 -10.93 26.60 20.07
C ALA A 517 -10.56 25.49 19.06
N LEU A 518 -10.29 25.87 17.81
CA LEU A 518 -9.96 24.95 16.73
C LEU A 518 -8.46 24.96 16.45
N ARG A 519 -7.84 23.79 16.39
CA ARG A 519 -6.41 23.59 16.09
C ARG A 519 -6.26 22.61 14.91
N PRO A 520 -5.80 23.06 13.73
CA PRO A 520 -5.53 22.15 12.62
C PRO A 520 -4.28 21.28 12.89
N SER A 521 -4.28 20.05 12.36
CA SER A 521 -3.16 19.11 12.50
C SER A 521 -3.06 18.23 11.25
N LEU A 522 -2.12 18.50 10.35
CA LEU A 522 -1.98 17.75 9.09
C LEU A 522 -0.77 16.81 9.09
N LYS A 523 0.42 17.30 9.43
CA LYS A 523 1.65 16.51 9.59
C LYS A 523 2.28 16.89 10.93
N ASP A 524 1.69 16.42 12.03
CA ASP A 524 2.07 16.92 13.34
C ASP A 524 2.01 15.86 14.45
N ALA A 525 2.50 16.26 15.62
CA ALA A 525 2.38 15.56 16.89
C ALA A 525 1.83 16.52 17.93
N MET A 526 0.54 16.47 18.23
CA MET A 526 -0.16 17.42 19.08
C MET A 526 -0.68 16.77 20.35
N SER A 527 -0.60 17.50 21.47
CA SER A 527 -1.27 17.09 22.71
C SER A 527 -2.77 17.28 22.55
N VAL A 528 -3.53 16.23 22.88
CA VAL A 528 -4.99 16.21 22.93
C VAL A 528 -5.41 15.84 24.36
N LYS A 529 -6.35 16.58 24.93
CA LYS A 529 -6.85 16.40 26.28
C LYS A 529 -8.13 15.57 26.31
N ALA A 530 -8.34 14.89 27.41
CA ALA A 530 -9.63 14.22 27.65
C ALA A 530 -10.79 15.22 27.51
N GLY A 531 -11.82 14.82 26.73
CA GLY A 531 -12.98 15.65 26.40
C GLY A 531 -12.85 16.48 25.13
N GLU A 532 -11.66 16.59 24.52
CA GLU A 532 -11.50 17.22 23.20
C GLU A 532 -12.00 16.28 22.09
N LEU A 533 -12.43 16.88 20.98
CA LEU A 533 -12.93 16.21 19.79
C LEU A 533 -11.92 16.33 18.64
N VAL A 534 -11.54 15.21 18.04
CA VAL A 534 -10.67 15.18 16.84
C VAL A 534 -11.54 14.88 15.63
N ARG A 535 -11.79 15.90 14.80
CA ARG A 535 -12.56 15.80 13.57
C ARG A 535 -11.62 15.47 12.40
N VAL A 536 -11.85 14.35 11.77
CA VAL A 536 -11.05 13.87 10.64
C VAL A 536 -11.93 13.80 9.40
N THR A 537 -11.51 14.45 8.33
CA THR A 537 -12.13 14.25 7.01
C THR A 537 -11.06 13.79 6.03
N THR A 538 -11.39 12.81 5.20
CA THR A 538 -10.51 12.37 4.11
C THR A 538 -10.86 13.06 2.81
N GLY A 539 -9.95 13.06 1.86
CA GLY A 539 -10.17 13.62 0.54
C GLY A 539 -11.09 12.75 -0.31
N GLY A 540 -11.76 13.35 -1.27
CA GLY A 540 -12.44 12.67 -2.36
C GLY A 540 -11.49 12.29 -3.49
N GLY A 541 -12.02 11.66 -4.55
CA GLY A 541 -11.34 11.43 -5.83
C GLY A 541 -11.74 12.50 -6.87
N GLY A 542 -10.86 12.76 -7.85
CA GLY A 542 -11.14 13.72 -8.94
C GLY A 542 -12.26 13.25 -9.86
N GLY A 543 -12.97 14.19 -10.45
CA GLY A 543 -14.02 13.93 -11.46
C GLY A 543 -13.45 13.69 -12.85
N TYR A 544 -14.22 13.07 -13.73
CA TYR A 544 -13.87 12.84 -15.13
C TYR A 544 -14.93 13.43 -16.06
N GLY A 545 -14.50 14.09 -17.13
CA GLY A 545 -15.40 14.73 -18.10
C GLY A 545 -16.12 15.95 -17.53
N LYS A 546 -16.74 16.74 -18.41
CA LYS A 546 -17.38 17.99 -18.01
C LYS A 546 -18.63 17.76 -17.16
N PRO A 547 -18.76 18.43 -15.99
CA PRO A 547 -19.91 18.25 -15.08
C PRO A 547 -21.26 18.51 -15.72
N GLU A 548 -21.35 19.45 -16.67
CA GLU A 548 -22.59 19.75 -17.39
C GLU A 548 -23.10 18.60 -18.26
N LEU A 549 -22.27 17.60 -18.53
CA LEU A 549 -22.68 16.40 -19.27
C LEU A 549 -23.29 15.30 -18.35
N ARG A 550 -23.17 15.43 -17.01
CA ARG A 550 -23.80 14.49 -16.08
C ARG A 550 -25.32 14.53 -16.21
N PRO A 551 -25.99 13.38 -16.41
CA PRO A 551 -27.45 13.34 -16.55
C PRO A 551 -28.15 13.95 -15.34
N VAL A 552 -29.21 14.76 -15.58
CA VAL A 552 -29.98 15.41 -14.50
C VAL A 552 -30.50 14.42 -13.47
N ASN A 553 -31.01 13.27 -13.92
CA ASN A 553 -31.51 12.23 -13.01
C ASN A 553 -30.41 11.65 -12.13
N THR A 554 -29.18 11.53 -12.64
CA THR A 554 -28.02 11.05 -11.86
C THR A 554 -27.62 12.08 -10.81
N VAL A 555 -27.60 13.39 -11.16
CA VAL A 555 -27.35 14.47 -10.18
C VAL A 555 -28.43 14.47 -9.10
N ARG A 556 -29.71 14.32 -9.48
CA ARG A 556 -30.83 14.21 -8.53
C ARG A 556 -30.66 13.02 -7.57
N GLU A 557 -30.26 11.86 -8.10
CA GLU A 557 -29.99 10.67 -7.30
C GLU A 557 -28.82 10.86 -6.34
N ASP A 558 -27.74 11.53 -6.78
CA ASP A 558 -26.62 11.90 -5.90
C ASP A 558 -27.08 12.79 -4.75
N VAL A 559 -28.00 13.74 -5.00
CA VAL A 559 -28.57 14.60 -3.94
C VAL A 559 -29.46 13.78 -3.00
N LEU A 560 -30.31 12.90 -3.53
CA LEU A 560 -31.15 12.00 -2.73
C LEU A 560 -30.34 11.11 -1.78
N ARG A 561 -29.18 10.64 -2.24
CA ARG A 561 -28.25 9.80 -1.46
C ARG A 561 -27.33 10.59 -0.52
N GLY A 562 -27.37 11.93 -0.58
CA GLY A 562 -26.47 12.78 0.21
C GLY A 562 -25.02 12.81 -0.28
N TYR A 563 -24.77 12.37 -1.51
CA TYR A 563 -23.43 12.42 -2.12
C TYR A 563 -23.06 13.82 -2.58
N VAL A 564 -24.06 14.57 -3.06
CA VAL A 564 -23.95 15.94 -3.55
C VAL A 564 -25.02 16.77 -2.83
N SER A 565 -24.67 17.97 -2.36
CA SER A 565 -25.65 18.92 -1.81
C SER A 565 -26.49 19.55 -2.92
N ARG A 566 -27.63 20.14 -2.58
CA ARG A 566 -28.44 20.92 -3.55
C ARG A 566 -27.68 22.12 -4.09
N GLU A 567 -26.88 22.74 -3.25
CA GLU A 567 -26.01 23.85 -3.59
C GLU A 567 -24.94 23.44 -4.61
N ALA A 568 -24.29 22.29 -4.41
CA ALA A 568 -23.32 21.74 -5.35
C ALA A 568 -23.98 21.24 -6.66
N ALA A 569 -25.20 20.68 -6.59
CA ALA A 569 -25.96 20.31 -7.78
C ALA A 569 -26.19 21.53 -8.69
N LEU A 570 -26.49 22.70 -8.11
CA LEU A 570 -26.64 23.94 -8.87
C LEU A 570 -25.28 24.52 -9.31
N SER A 571 -24.33 24.67 -8.39
CA SER A 571 -23.08 25.40 -8.68
C SER A 571 -22.14 24.61 -9.59
N ALA A 572 -21.95 23.31 -9.35
CA ALA A 572 -21.02 22.48 -10.09
C ALA A 572 -21.64 21.82 -11.34
N TYR A 573 -22.89 21.39 -11.27
CA TYR A 573 -23.56 20.66 -12.36
C TYR A 573 -24.60 21.49 -13.11
N GLY A 574 -24.94 22.69 -12.62
CA GLY A 574 -25.95 23.55 -13.19
C GLY A 574 -27.39 23.02 -13.03
N VAL A 575 -27.62 22.05 -12.17
CA VAL A 575 -28.92 21.41 -11.98
C VAL A 575 -29.62 22.04 -10.77
N GLN A 576 -30.71 22.81 -11.05
CA GLN A 576 -31.55 23.36 -10.00
C GLN A 576 -32.65 22.36 -9.62
N LEU A 577 -32.72 22.01 -8.32
CA LEU A 577 -33.75 21.17 -7.72
C LEU A 577 -34.56 21.97 -6.71
N ASP A 578 -35.87 21.71 -6.64
CA ASP A 578 -36.75 22.31 -5.63
C ASP A 578 -36.61 21.59 -4.24
N GLU A 579 -37.47 21.96 -3.27
CA GLU A 579 -37.44 21.35 -1.93
C GLU A 579 -37.83 19.86 -1.92
N LYS A 580 -38.56 19.40 -2.93
CA LYS A 580 -38.94 17.99 -3.10
C LYS A 580 -37.94 17.21 -3.97
N LEU A 581 -36.84 17.86 -4.34
CA LEU A 581 -35.82 17.37 -5.25
C LEU A 581 -36.35 17.11 -6.67
N ASP A 582 -37.42 17.80 -7.09
CA ASP A 582 -37.87 17.78 -8.46
C ASP A 582 -37.02 18.74 -9.29
N PHE A 583 -36.74 18.36 -10.54
CA PHE A 583 -35.94 19.16 -11.45
C PHE A 583 -36.71 20.43 -11.84
N VAL A 584 -36.07 21.59 -11.72
CA VAL A 584 -36.62 22.90 -12.10
C VAL A 584 -36.05 23.35 -13.44
N GLU A 585 -34.73 23.50 -13.52
CA GLU A 585 -34.04 23.92 -14.73
C GLU A 585 -32.57 23.53 -14.72
N ARG A 586 -31.93 23.60 -15.90
CA ARG A 586 -30.47 23.49 -16.00
C ARG A 586 -29.89 24.84 -16.40
N ARG A 587 -28.90 25.31 -15.62
CA ARG A 587 -28.18 26.56 -15.87
C ARG A 587 -26.72 26.24 -16.23
N THR A 588 -26.04 27.18 -16.86
CA THR A 588 -24.59 27.06 -17.02
C THR A 588 -23.95 27.07 -15.63
N PRO A 589 -23.10 26.06 -15.28
CA PRO A 589 -22.40 26.06 -14.02
C PRO A 589 -21.57 27.33 -13.81
N SER A 590 -21.49 27.81 -12.59
CA SER A 590 -20.58 28.92 -12.26
C SER A 590 -19.13 28.40 -12.37
N PRO A 591 -18.20 29.15 -12.98
CA PRO A 591 -16.80 28.79 -12.93
C PRO A 591 -16.33 28.71 -11.47
N SER A 592 -15.78 27.57 -11.08
CA SER A 592 -15.24 27.29 -9.72
C SER A 592 -13.89 27.98 -9.51
#